data_91d74b1adc1a16edf2e99c714aa17ff8
#
_entry.id   91d74b1adc1a16edf2e99c714aa17ff8
#
_cell.length_a   1.000
_cell.length_b   1.000
_cell.length_c   1.000
_cell.angle_alpha   90.00
_cell.angle_beta   90.00
_cell.angle_gamma   90.00
#
_symmetry.space_group_name_H-M   'P 1'
#
loop_
_entity.id
_entity.type
_entity.pdbx_description
1 polymer ?
#
loop_
_entity_poly.entity_id
_entity_poly.type
_entity_poly.pdbx_seq_one_letter_code
_entity_poly.pdbx_strand_id
1 'polypeptide(L)'
;MMNNYNRVYAKIDLDAIQNNLYAIQALLSPSTRIIAVVKADGYGHGAVPIACSIQDEDCLAGFAVATAEEALELRENGITKPILILGCVFAEHYPMLIAQKIRPTVFTLETAMQLSQAAREQQQKIPVHIKIDTGMSRIGMPADAASIELIRQIASLPQIVTEGMFTHFA
;
A
#
# COMPACT_ATOMS: atom_id res chain seq x y z
N MET A 1 30.74 -2.38 -3.74
CA MET A 1 31.84 -1.64 -3.05
C MET A 1 31.26 -1.11 -1.75
N MET A 2 31.75 -1.57 -0.59
CA MET A 2 31.36 -0.98 0.69
C MET A 2 32.01 0.40 0.79
N ASN A 3 31.18 1.45 0.80
CA ASN A 3 31.67 2.78 1.13
C ASN A 3 32.01 2.79 2.62
N ASN A 4 33.29 2.78 2.95
CA ASN A 4 33.76 2.94 4.32
C ASN A 4 33.56 4.39 4.77
N TYR A 5 32.38 4.73 5.27
CA TYR A 5 32.15 6.00 5.96
C TYR A 5 32.69 5.91 7.38
N ASN A 6 33.93 6.35 7.57
CA ASN A 6 34.61 6.21 8.87
C ASN A 6 34.21 7.27 9.92
N ARG A 7 33.33 8.22 9.56
CA ARG A 7 33.01 9.36 10.43
C ARG A 7 31.63 9.29 11.08
N VAL A 8 30.59 9.04 10.28
CA VAL A 8 29.20 8.92 10.74
C VAL A 8 28.46 7.94 9.81
N TYR A 9 27.77 6.99 10.37
CA TYR A 9 26.88 6.08 9.61
C TYR A 9 25.69 5.66 10.50
N ALA A 10 24.58 5.34 9.85
CA ALA A 10 23.47 4.65 10.48
C ALA A 10 23.56 3.15 10.14
N LYS A 11 23.59 2.29 11.14
CA LYS A 11 23.52 0.83 10.96
C LYS A 11 22.07 0.39 11.15
N ILE A 12 21.47 -0.13 10.11
CA ILE A 12 20.12 -0.72 10.17
C ILE A 12 20.27 -2.21 10.45
N ASP A 13 19.58 -2.67 11.50
CA ASP A 13 19.56 -4.07 11.92
C ASP A 13 18.27 -4.72 11.43
N LEU A 14 18.36 -5.51 10.34
CA LEU A 14 17.21 -6.17 9.73
C LEU A 14 16.64 -7.29 10.61
N ASP A 15 17.49 -7.96 11.39
CA ASP A 15 17.04 -8.99 12.33
C ASP A 15 16.18 -8.38 13.45
N ALA A 16 16.54 -7.17 13.92
CA ALA A 16 15.73 -6.43 14.88
C ALA A 16 14.36 -6.04 14.30
N ILE A 17 14.30 -5.66 13.02
CA ILE A 17 13.05 -5.36 12.33
C ILE A 17 12.16 -6.60 12.22
N GLN A 18 12.72 -7.75 11.85
CA GLN A 18 12.01 -9.02 11.79
C GLN A 18 11.51 -9.46 13.17
N ASN A 19 12.33 -9.34 14.20
CA ASN A 19 11.93 -9.62 15.58
C ASN A 19 10.79 -8.72 16.05
N ASN A 20 10.80 -7.43 15.68
CA ASN A 20 9.69 -6.51 15.96
C ASN A 20 8.40 -6.93 15.25
N LEU A 21 8.47 -7.41 14.01
CA LEU A 21 7.32 -7.95 13.29
C LEU A 21 6.69 -9.13 14.07
N TYR A 22 7.50 -10.07 14.54
CA TYR A 22 7.02 -11.21 15.34
C TYR A 22 6.45 -10.78 16.70
N ALA A 23 7.09 -9.80 17.37
CA ALA A 23 6.57 -9.26 18.62
C ALA A 23 5.20 -8.62 18.46
N ILE A 24 4.98 -7.88 17.37
CA ILE A 24 3.67 -7.30 17.03
C ILE A 24 2.66 -8.42 16.72
N GLN A 25 3.04 -9.41 15.91
CA GLN A 25 2.17 -10.52 15.55
C GLN A 25 1.69 -11.30 16.79
N ALA A 26 2.55 -11.47 17.78
CA ALA A 26 2.22 -12.16 19.03
C ALA A 26 1.12 -11.44 19.86
N LEU A 27 0.90 -10.15 19.63
CA LEU A 27 -0.14 -9.35 20.29
C LEU A 27 -1.47 -9.34 19.52
N LEU A 28 -1.48 -9.85 18.29
CA LEU A 28 -2.65 -9.84 17.41
C LEU A 28 -3.42 -11.17 17.49
N SER A 29 -4.68 -11.14 17.05
CA SER A 29 -5.43 -12.39 16.89
C SER A 29 -4.77 -13.27 15.80
N PRO A 30 -4.88 -14.61 15.87
CA PRO A 30 -4.26 -15.51 14.89
C PRO A 30 -4.69 -15.28 13.43
N SER A 31 -5.86 -14.71 13.22
CA SER A 31 -6.39 -14.37 11.88
C SER A 31 -5.94 -13.01 11.35
N THR A 32 -5.35 -12.16 12.20
CA THR A 32 -4.91 -10.82 11.83
C THR A 32 -3.53 -10.89 11.18
N ARG A 33 -3.38 -10.21 10.04
CA ARG A 33 -2.12 -10.09 9.31
C ARG A 33 -1.66 -8.64 9.28
N ILE A 34 -0.38 -8.46 9.08
CA ILE A 34 0.28 -7.15 9.10
C ILE A 34 0.49 -6.65 7.67
N ILE A 35 0.27 -5.36 7.44
CA ILE A 35 0.77 -4.64 6.27
C ILE A 35 1.90 -3.74 6.76
N ALA A 36 3.12 -3.99 6.32
CA ALA A 36 4.29 -3.23 6.72
C ALA A 36 4.36 -1.91 5.93
N VAL A 37 4.37 -0.77 6.65
CA VAL A 37 4.47 0.55 6.03
C VAL A 37 5.94 0.91 5.86
N VAL A 38 6.40 0.97 4.60
CA VAL A 38 7.82 1.23 4.24
C VAL A 38 8.01 2.49 3.38
N LYS A 39 7.05 3.41 3.40
CA LYS A 39 7.13 4.69 2.71
C LYS A 39 8.33 5.53 3.16
N ALA A 40 8.71 6.54 2.38
CA ALA A 40 9.85 7.43 2.64
C ALA A 40 11.14 6.63 2.91
N ASP A 41 11.42 5.67 2.00
CA ASP A 41 12.56 4.75 2.09
C ASP A 41 12.64 4.02 3.44
N GLY A 42 11.49 3.44 3.87
CA GLY A 42 11.38 2.78 5.17
C GLY A 42 11.63 3.75 6.34
N TYR A 43 11.19 5.01 6.20
CA TYR A 43 11.50 6.10 7.14
C TYR A 43 13.02 6.34 7.30
N GLY A 44 13.77 6.22 6.19
CA GLY A 44 15.21 6.36 6.16
C GLY A 44 15.99 5.09 6.59
N HIS A 45 15.31 3.97 6.73
CA HIS A 45 15.94 2.69 7.09
C HIS A 45 16.22 1.78 5.88
N GLY A 46 15.76 2.19 4.68
CA GLY A 46 15.89 1.40 3.45
C GLY A 46 14.65 0.53 3.20
N ALA A 47 13.72 1.00 2.36
CA ALA A 47 12.47 0.27 2.06
C ALA A 47 12.73 -1.08 1.41
N VAL A 48 13.60 -1.13 0.41
CA VAL A 48 13.92 -2.36 -0.34
C VAL A 48 14.59 -3.42 0.55
N PRO A 49 15.69 -3.13 1.30
CA PRO A 49 16.28 -4.11 2.20
C PRO A 49 15.29 -4.66 3.24
N ILE A 50 14.46 -3.79 3.84
CA ILE A 50 13.42 -4.21 4.79
C ILE A 50 12.43 -5.13 4.10
N ALA A 51 11.87 -4.71 2.96
CA ALA A 51 10.85 -5.49 2.27
C ALA A 51 11.38 -6.87 1.84
N CYS A 52 12.62 -6.93 1.32
CA CYS A 52 13.27 -8.19 0.96
C CYS A 52 13.46 -9.11 2.17
N SER A 53 13.79 -8.56 3.35
CA SER A 53 14.05 -9.37 4.54
C SER A 53 12.79 -10.00 5.15
N ILE A 54 11.61 -9.40 4.95
CA ILE A 54 10.37 -9.85 5.61
C ILE A 54 9.27 -10.30 4.64
N GLN A 55 9.45 -10.21 3.31
CA GLN A 55 8.36 -10.52 2.39
C GLN A 55 7.86 -11.97 2.48
N ASP A 56 8.70 -12.92 2.88
CA ASP A 56 8.34 -14.33 2.95
C ASP A 56 7.63 -14.71 4.26
N GLU A 57 7.49 -13.77 5.20
CA GLU A 57 6.84 -14.00 6.48
C GLU A 57 5.33 -14.24 6.33
N ASP A 58 4.81 -15.32 6.92
CA ASP A 58 3.40 -15.71 6.83
C ASP A 58 2.46 -14.68 7.48
N CYS A 59 2.92 -14.00 8.53
CA CYS A 59 2.16 -12.95 9.21
C CYS A 59 2.02 -11.67 8.40
N LEU A 60 2.80 -11.50 7.33
CA LEU A 60 2.77 -10.32 6.49
C LEU A 60 1.77 -10.48 5.33
N ALA A 61 0.76 -9.61 5.27
CA ALA A 61 -0.20 -9.54 4.17
C ALA A 61 0.35 -8.78 2.96
N GLY A 62 1.24 -7.81 3.18
CA GLY A 62 1.81 -6.96 2.12
C GLY A 62 2.54 -5.75 2.68
N PHE A 63 2.82 -4.81 1.80
CA PHE A 63 3.51 -3.56 2.10
C PHE A 63 2.61 -2.36 1.82
N ALA A 64 2.89 -1.23 2.46
CA ALA A 64 2.25 0.03 2.13
C ALA A 64 3.29 1.14 1.97
N VAL A 65 3.06 1.98 0.95
CA VAL A 65 3.92 3.08 0.55
C VAL A 65 3.11 4.36 0.37
N ALA A 66 3.74 5.50 0.15
CA ALA A 66 3.03 6.76 -0.05
C ALA A 66 2.74 7.07 -1.51
N THR A 67 3.61 6.68 -2.45
CA THR A 67 3.56 7.09 -3.86
C THR A 67 3.66 5.91 -4.83
N ALA A 68 3.39 6.18 -6.10
CA ALA A 68 3.51 5.20 -7.17
C ALA A 68 4.97 4.80 -7.44
N GLU A 69 5.90 5.75 -7.32
CA GLU A 69 7.33 5.54 -7.51
C GLU A 69 7.90 4.60 -6.45
N GLU A 70 7.56 4.81 -5.17
CA GLU A 70 7.95 3.91 -4.09
C GLU A 70 7.42 2.49 -4.31
N ALA A 71 6.19 2.35 -4.80
CA ALA A 71 5.60 1.06 -5.11
C ALA A 71 6.32 0.36 -6.27
N LEU A 72 6.69 1.12 -7.31
CA LEU A 72 7.42 0.61 -8.46
C LEU A 72 8.83 0.16 -8.05
N GLU A 73 9.53 0.94 -7.25
CA GLU A 73 10.86 0.58 -6.71
C GLU A 73 10.83 -0.77 -6.00
N LEU A 74 9.82 -1.02 -5.15
CA LEU A 74 9.66 -2.32 -4.51
C LEU A 74 9.45 -3.45 -5.54
N ARG A 75 8.62 -3.24 -6.56
CA ARG A 75 8.39 -4.22 -7.63
C ARG A 75 9.65 -4.53 -8.42
N GLU A 76 10.41 -3.51 -8.82
CA GLU A 76 11.67 -3.64 -9.57
C GLU A 76 12.73 -4.41 -8.77
N ASN A 77 12.65 -4.37 -7.43
CA ASN A 77 13.53 -5.12 -6.54
C ASN A 77 12.94 -6.48 -6.09
N GLY A 78 11.95 -7.01 -6.81
CA GLY A 78 11.49 -8.39 -6.66
C GLY A 78 10.47 -8.61 -5.54
N ILE A 79 9.85 -7.56 -5.00
CA ILE A 79 8.77 -7.71 -4.02
C ILE A 79 7.51 -8.18 -4.74
N THR A 80 7.02 -9.37 -4.37
CA THR A 80 5.86 -10.03 -4.99
C THR A 80 4.57 -9.87 -4.19
N LYS A 81 4.67 -9.67 -2.87
CA LYS A 81 3.50 -9.45 -2.02
C LYS A 81 2.67 -8.22 -2.43
N PRO A 82 1.39 -8.11 -2.03
CA PRO A 82 0.57 -6.94 -2.24
C PRO A 82 1.27 -5.65 -1.83
N ILE A 83 1.13 -4.59 -2.65
CA ILE A 83 1.62 -3.25 -2.32
C ILE A 83 0.44 -2.30 -2.40
N LEU A 84 0.16 -1.59 -1.30
CA LEU A 84 -0.87 -0.57 -1.17
C LEU A 84 -0.25 0.82 -1.18
N ILE A 85 -0.74 1.70 -2.06
CA ILE A 85 -0.38 3.11 -2.03
C ILE A 85 -1.36 3.83 -1.11
N LEU A 86 -0.86 4.41 -0.01
CA LEU A 86 -1.68 5.09 1.00
C LEU A 86 -2.11 6.50 0.58
N GLY A 87 -1.37 7.12 -0.36
CA GLY A 87 -1.62 8.45 -0.87
C GLY A 87 -2.55 8.48 -2.09
N CYS A 88 -2.74 9.69 -2.63
CA CYS A 88 -3.39 9.86 -3.93
C CYS A 88 -2.45 9.41 -5.05
N VAL A 89 -3.04 8.88 -6.11
CA VAL A 89 -2.33 8.54 -7.35
C VAL A 89 -2.87 9.35 -8.51
N PHE A 90 -2.01 9.73 -9.45
CA PHE A 90 -2.39 10.49 -10.63
C PHE A 90 -2.64 9.56 -11.83
N ALA A 91 -3.45 10.02 -12.77
CA ALA A 91 -3.91 9.21 -13.90
C ALA A 91 -2.76 8.68 -14.77
N GLU A 92 -1.66 9.40 -14.86
CA GLU A 92 -0.45 9.00 -15.59
C GLU A 92 0.18 7.69 -15.09
N HIS A 93 -0.05 7.36 -13.80
CA HIS A 93 0.48 6.12 -13.20
C HIS A 93 -0.46 4.91 -13.36
N TYR A 94 -1.75 5.11 -13.70
CA TYR A 94 -2.73 4.02 -13.73
C TYR A 94 -2.31 2.83 -14.60
N PRO A 95 -1.77 3.03 -15.82
CA PRO A 95 -1.34 1.90 -16.63
C PRO A 95 -0.28 1.03 -15.95
N MET A 96 0.68 1.64 -15.28
CA MET A 96 1.74 0.96 -14.54
C MET A 96 1.18 0.24 -13.30
N LEU A 97 0.31 0.89 -12.51
CA LEU A 97 -0.31 0.28 -11.33
C LEU A 97 -1.07 -0.99 -11.68
N ILE A 98 -1.81 -0.97 -12.81
CA ILE A 98 -2.57 -2.11 -13.30
C ILE A 98 -1.62 -3.23 -13.71
N ALA A 99 -0.62 -2.93 -14.55
CA ALA A 99 0.35 -3.91 -15.04
C ALA A 99 1.14 -4.58 -13.91
N GLN A 100 1.50 -3.81 -12.87
CA GLN A 100 2.28 -4.27 -11.71
C GLN A 100 1.40 -4.79 -10.55
N LYS A 101 0.08 -4.82 -10.73
CA LYS A 101 -0.88 -5.25 -9.69
C LYS A 101 -0.66 -4.53 -8.36
N ILE A 102 -0.44 -3.22 -8.41
CA ILE A 102 -0.31 -2.35 -7.24
C ILE A 102 -1.71 -1.85 -6.88
N ARG A 103 -2.01 -1.75 -5.57
CA ARG A 103 -3.31 -1.35 -5.03
C ARG A 103 -3.33 0.16 -4.78
N PRO A 104 -4.03 0.97 -5.59
CA PRO A 104 -4.24 2.36 -5.27
C PRO A 104 -5.31 2.53 -4.17
N THR A 105 -5.19 3.61 -3.43
CA THR A 105 -6.23 4.10 -2.54
C THR A 105 -7.28 4.87 -3.34
N VAL A 106 -8.56 4.58 -3.08
CA VAL A 106 -9.70 5.24 -3.72
C VAL A 106 -10.65 5.82 -2.67
N PHE A 107 -11.08 7.06 -2.88
CA PHE A 107 -12.05 7.76 -2.03
C PHE A 107 -12.92 8.76 -2.80
N THR A 108 -12.87 8.75 -4.15
CA THR A 108 -13.79 9.48 -5.03
C THR A 108 -14.29 8.58 -6.15
N LEU A 109 -15.50 8.82 -6.61
CA LEU A 109 -16.06 8.10 -7.77
C LEU A 109 -15.27 8.40 -9.04
N GLU A 110 -14.84 9.64 -9.21
CA GLU A 110 -14.05 10.08 -10.35
C GLU A 110 -12.77 9.24 -10.52
N THR A 111 -11.96 9.14 -9.46
CA THR A 111 -10.74 8.31 -9.46
C THR A 111 -11.07 6.85 -9.78
N ALA A 112 -12.14 6.29 -9.18
CA ALA A 112 -12.56 4.92 -9.46
C ALA A 112 -12.96 4.69 -10.92
N MET A 113 -13.68 5.63 -11.50
CA MET A 113 -14.09 5.57 -12.92
C MET A 113 -12.89 5.63 -13.85
N GLN A 114 -11.95 6.53 -13.62
CA GLN A 114 -10.73 6.66 -14.40
C GLN A 114 -9.86 5.39 -14.30
N LEU A 115 -9.68 4.82 -13.10
CA LEU A 115 -9.00 3.55 -12.90
C LEU A 115 -9.71 2.38 -13.60
N SER A 116 -11.05 2.33 -13.51
CA SER A 116 -11.86 1.31 -14.20
C SER A 116 -11.69 1.40 -15.72
N GLN A 117 -11.67 2.60 -16.27
CA GLN A 117 -11.44 2.81 -17.70
C GLN A 117 -10.03 2.36 -18.13
N ALA A 118 -9.00 2.78 -17.41
CA ALA A 118 -7.61 2.37 -17.68
C ALA A 118 -7.42 0.85 -17.57
N ALA A 119 -8.06 0.21 -16.59
CA ALA A 119 -8.03 -1.24 -16.42
C ALA A 119 -8.78 -1.97 -17.56
N ARG A 120 -9.87 -1.40 -18.07
CA ARG A 120 -10.60 -1.90 -19.24
C ARG A 120 -9.74 -1.89 -20.49
N GLU A 121 -8.99 -0.82 -20.72
CA GLU A 121 -8.09 -0.68 -21.87
C GLU A 121 -6.99 -1.76 -21.88
N GLN A 122 -6.55 -2.19 -20.69
CA GLN A 122 -5.60 -3.29 -20.52
C GLN A 122 -6.26 -4.66 -20.39
N GLN A 123 -7.57 -4.76 -20.47
CA GLN A 123 -8.34 -6.00 -20.29
C GLN A 123 -8.06 -6.69 -18.93
N GLN A 124 -7.82 -5.91 -17.90
CA GLN A 124 -7.48 -6.37 -16.55
C GLN A 124 -8.50 -5.86 -15.53
N LYS A 125 -8.42 -6.39 -14.33
CA LYS A 125 -9.06 -5.84 -13.12
C LYS A 125 -7.99 -5.24 -12.23
N ILE A 126 -8.36 -4.17 -11.50
CA ILE A 126 -7.48 -3.54 -10.53
C ILE A 126 -8.06 -3.67 -9.12
N PRO A 127 -7.33 -4.29 -8.18
CA PRO A 127 -7.69 -4.27 -6.77
C PRO A 127 -7.44 -2.87 -6.20
N VAL A 128 -8.39 -2.37 -5.43
CA VAL A 128 -8.32 -1.05 -4.79
C VAL A 128 -8.67 -1.15 -3.30
N HIS A 129 -8.15 -0.23 -2.50
CA HIS A 129 -8.57 -0.05 -1.11
C HIS A 129 -9.32 1.26 -0.95
N ILE A 130 -10.47 1.20 -0.29
CA ILE A 130 -11.29 2.36 0.03
C ILE A 130 -10.70 3.06 1.27
N LYS A 131 -10.50 4.38 1.18
CA LYS A 131 -10.05 5.18 2.32
C LYS A 131 -11.22 5.88 2.99
N ILE A 132 -11.38 5.63 4.29
CA ILE A 132 -12.34 6.31 5.15
C ILE A 132 -11.61 7.30 6.04
N ASP A 133 -12.14 8.50 6.13
CA ASP A 133 -11.69 9.52 7.09
C ASP A 133 -12.49 9.40 8.39
N THR A 134 -11.78 9.11 9.47
CA THR A 134 -12.36 8.98 10.81
C THR A 134 -11.88 10.08 11.77
N GLY A 135 -11.43 11.22 11.21
CA GLY A 135 -11.05 12.42 11.98
C GLY A 135 -9.69 13.01 11.63
N MET A 136 -8.83 12.30 10.87
CA MET A 136 -7.53 12.82 10.41
C MET A 136 -7.67 14.01 9.45
N SER A 137 -8.79 14.11 8.71
CA SER A 137 -9.17 15.22 7.85
C SER A 137 -8.15 15.60 6.79
N ARG A 138 -7.48 14.59 6.21
CA ARG A 138 -6.47 14.76 5.15
C ARG A 138 -6.95 14.23 3.82
N ILE A 139 -7.34 12.95 3.75
CA ILE A 139 -7.91 12.26 2.60
C ILE A 139 -8.89 11.19 3.07
N GLY A 140 -9.83 10.81 2.23
CA GLY A 140 -10.80 9.75 2.52
C GLY A 140 -12.23 10.25 2.47
N MET A 141 -13.16 9.31 2.43
CA MET A 141 -14.59 9.58 2.53
C MET A 141 -14.96 9.75 4.00
N PRO A 142 -15.86 10.68 4.34
CA PRO A 142 -16.46 10.74 5.68
C PRO A 142 -17.10 9.39 6.08
N ALA A 143 -17.15 9.10 7.38
CA ALA A 143 -17.82 7.89 7.87
C ALA A 143 -19.33 8.14 8.03
N ASP A 144 -20.05 8.29 6.92
CA ASP A 144 -21.47 8.63 6.86
C ASP A 144 -22.26 7.81 5.85
N ALA A 145 -23.59 8.02 5.80
CA ALA A 145 -24.48 7.30 4.90
C ALA A 145 -24.24 7.62 3.42
N ALA A 146 -23.80 8.82 3.08
CA ALA A 146 -23.51 9.21 1.70
C ALA A 146 -22.29 8.44 1.16
N SER A 147 -21.29 8.23 2.00
CA SER A 147 -20.10 7.43 1.65
C SER A 147 -20.42 5.95 1.42
N ILE A 148 -21.43 5.39 2.10
CA ILE A 148 -21.89 4.02 1.83
C ILE A 148 -22.41 3.89 0.39
N GLU A 149 -23.19 4.86 -0.06
CA GLU A 149 -23.73 4.85 -1.43
C GLU A 149 -22.60 5.04 -2.47
N LEU A 150 -21.64 5.90 -2.18
CA LEU A 150 -20.46 6.10 -3.04
C LEU A 150 -19.61 4.82 -3.15
N ILE A 151 -19.41 4.10 -2.04
CA ILE A 151 -18.71 2.81 -2.03
C ILE A 151 -19.44 1.78 -2.89
N ARG A 152 -20.77 1.72 -2.82
CA ARG A 152 -21.57 0.81 -3.67
C ARG A 152 -21.39 1.12 -5.16
N GLN A 153 -21.40 2.39 -5.53
CA GLN A 153 -21.14 2.81 -6.90
C GLN A 153 -19.74 2.41 -7.37
N ILE A 154 -18.72 2.65 -6.55
CA ILE A 154 -17.34 2.25 -6.84
C ILE A 154 -17.25 0.72 -7.02
N ALA A 155 -17.84 -0.05 -6.11
CA ALA A 155 -17.81 -1.51 -6.14
C ALA A 155 -18.57 -2.11 -7.33
N SER A 156 -19.50 -1.36 -7.94
CA SER A 156 -20.24 -1.79 -9.14
C SER A 156 -19.45 -1.59 -10.44
N LEU A 157 -18.33 -0.87 -10.43
CA LEU A 157 -17.52 -0.65 -11.64
C LEU A 157 -16.86 -1.95 -12.11
N PRO A 158 -16.97 -2.31 -13.40
CA PRO A 158 -16.67 -3.68 -13.89
C PRO A 158 -15.22 -4.14 -13.66
N GLN A 159 -14.26 -3.22 -13.71
CA GLN A 159 -12.83 -3.53 -13.58
C GLN A 159 -12.28 -3.28 -12.18
N ILE A 160 -13.07 -2.70 -11.27
CA ILE A 160 -12.67 -2.46 -9.89
C ILE A 160 -12.92 -3.72 -9.05
N VAL A 161 -11.94 -4.09 -8.25
CA VAL A 161 -12.07 -5.09 -7.19
C VAL A 161 -11.83 -4.39 -5.86
N THR A 162 -12.88 -4.12 -5.11
CA THR A 162 -12.75 -3.56 -3.75
C THR A 162 -12.20 -4.64 -2.83
N GLU A 163 -10.86 -4.67 -2.68
CA GLU A 163 -10.15 -5.71 -1.92
C GLU A 163 -10.15 -5.38 -0.41
N GLY A 164 -10.18 -4.11 -0.06
CA GLY A 164 -10.12 -3.71 1.34
C GLY A 164 -10.58 -2.28 1.59
N MET A 165 -10.62 -1.96 2.86
CA MET A 165 -10.96 -0.62 3.38
C MET A 165 -10.02 -0.31 4.54
N PHE A 166 -9.59 0.94 4.67
CA PHE A 166 -8.75 1.35 5.78
C PHE A 166 -9.00 2.80 6.21
N THR A 167 -8.56 3.10 7.42
CA THR A 167 -8.50 4.46 7.95
C THR A 167 -7.11 4.75 8.51
N HIS A 168 -6.85 6.00 8.83
CA HIS A 168 -5.70 6.45 9.61
C HIS A 168 -6.24 7.14 10.86
N PHE A 169 -5.81 6.71 12.02
CA PHE A 169 -6.21 7.34 13.28
C PHE A 169 -5.70 8.79 13.36
N ALA A 170 -6.53 9.65 13.99
CA ALA A 170 -6.21 11.05 14.24
C ALA A 170 -5.28 11.20 15.45
#